data_0d8318d06bb24a179a778e1d8388e6ff
#
_entry.id   0d8318d06bb24a179a778e1d8388e6ff
#
_cell.length_a   1.000
_cell.length_b   1.000
_cell.length_c   1.000
_cell.angle_alpha   90.00
_cell.angle_beta   90.00
_cell.angle_gamma   90.00
#
_symmetry.space_group_name_H-M   'P 1'
#
loop_
_entity.id
_entity.type
_entity.pdbx_description
1 polymer ?
#
loop_
_entity_poly.entity_id
_entity_poly.type
_entity_poly.pdbx_seq_one_letter_code
_entity_poly.pdbx_strand_id
1 'polypeptide(L)'
;MNYQAAIEIGQWIFLLYFILLNTGYLTLNLLSIIYISRVMRENVSDELSQIYSGFETPITLLVPAYNEQETIAASIRSLLQLSYPQYEILIVNDGSIDNTLTVLQREFSLVPFPETYRARLKTMPVRGVYHSTVFPNLRVIDKENGGKADSLNAGINVSRYPLFCAVDADSVLQRDSLQRVAKPFLEDSSVIACGGSIRIANGCKISGGFLEKIGLPKSFLARVQIVEYLRAFLFGRMGWSPINAMLIISGAFGIF
;
A
#
# COMPACT_ATOMS: atom_id res chain seq x y z
N MET A 1 13.79 53.01 -5.73
CA MET A 1 14.54 51.74 -5.96
C MET A 1 14.61 51.55 -7.46
N ASN A 2 15.82 51.54 -8.07
CA ASN A 2 15.96 51.42 -9.52
C ASN A 2 15.38 50.08 -9.98
N TYR A 3 14.58 50.09 -11.05
CA TYR A 3 13.95 48.90 -11.61
C TYR A 3 14.98 47.79 -11.93
N GLN A 4 16.17 48.15 -12.36
CA GLN A 4 17.28 47.21 -12.59
C GLN A 4 17.74 46.53 -11.29
N ALA A 5 17.90 47.27 -10.20
CA ALA A 5 18.29 46.69 -8.91
C ALA A 5 17.23 45.68 -8.37
N ALA A 6 15.94 45.94 -8.61
CA ALA A 6 14.87 45.01 -8.23
C ALA A 6 14.93 43.69 -9.05
N ILE A 7 15.25 43.78 -10.35
CA ILE A 7 15.44 42.59 -11.21
C ILE A 7 16.66 41.78 -10.74
N GLU A 8 17.80 42.44 -10.48
CA GLU A 8 19.02 41.76 -10.00
C GLU A 8 18.78 41.03 -8.68
N ILE A 9 18.12 41.68 -7.73
CA ILE A 9 17.75 41.03 -6.45
C ILE A 9 16.85 39.80 -6.72
N GLY A 10 15.86 39.93 -7.59
CA GLY A 10 14.98 38.81 -7.97
C GLY A 10 15.76 37.66 -8.58
N GLN A 11 16.73 37.93 -9.46
CA GLN A 11 17.58 36.90 -10.07
C GLN A 11 18.44 36.16 -9.04
N TRP A 12 19.04 36.91 -8.07
CA TRP A 12 19.82 36.30 -7.00
C TRP A 12 18.98 35.43 -6.07
N ILE A 13 17.77 35.87 -5.71
CA ILE A 13 16.82 35.06 -4.91
C ILE A 13 16.46 33.78 -5.64
N PHE A 14 16.16 33.89 -6.94
CA PHE A 14 15.81 32.74 -7.76
C PHE A 14 16.98 31.76 -7.90
N LEU A 15 18.18 32.26 -8.15
CA LEU A 15 19.41 31.46 -8.22
C LEU A 15 19.67 30.71 -6.89
N LEU A 16 19.59 31.44 -5.77
CA LEU A 16 19.78 30.87 -4.44
C LEU A 16 18.76 29.76 -4.16
N TYR A 17 17.50 30.02 -4.48
CA TYR A 17 16.43 29.00 -4.37
C TYR A 17 16.76 27.72 -5.16
N PHE A 18 17.19 27.87 -6.42
CA PHE A 18 17.56 26.71 -7.25
C PHE A 18 18.77 25.96 -6.71
N ILE A 19 19.79 26.66 -6.24
CA ILE A 19 20.97 26.05 -5.63
C ILE A 19 20.57 25.23 -4.39
N LEU A 20 19.80 25.84 -3.48
CA LEU A 20 19.33 25.16 -2.26
C LEU A 20 18.46 23.94 -2.58
N LEU A 21 17.54 24.08 -3.51
CA LEU A 21 16.66 22.99 -3.93
C LEU A 21 17.45 21.81 -4.51
N ASN A 22 18.37 22.08 -5.45
CA ASN A 22 19.17 21.03 -6.07
C ASN A 22 20.16 20.39 -5.08
N THR A 23 20.75 21.17 -4.18
CA THR A 23 21.59 20.65 -3.11
C THR A 23 20.80 19.73 -2.18
N GLY A 24 19.57 20.12 -1.81
CA GLY A 24 18.66 19.27 -1.05
C GLY A 24 18.36 17.93 -1.74
N TYR A 25 18.01 17.96 -3.02
CA TYR A 25 17.81 16.73 -3.79
C TYR A 25 19.06 15.86 -3.90
N LEU A 26 20.22 16.47 -4.12
CA LEU A 26 21.48 15.72 -4.18
C LEU A 26 21.79 15.03 -2.84
N THR A 27 21.59 15.74 -1.74
CA THR A 27 21.76 15.19 -0.39
C THR A 27 20.82 14.00 -0.14
N LEU A 28 19.54 14.15 -0.48
CA LEU A 28 18.57 13.05 -0.35
C LEU A 28 18.94 11.83 -1.21
N ASN A 29 19.45 12.05 -2.43
CA ASN A 29 19.91 10.97 -3.30
C ASN A 29 21.11 10.24 -2.68
N LEU A 30 22.08 10.95 -2.11
CA LEU A 30 23.22 10.34 -1.42
C LEU A 30 22.80 9.55 -0.19
N LEU A 31 21.92 10.10 0.65
CA LEU A 31 21.35 9.41 1.80
C LEU A 31 20.61 8.14 1.37
N SER A 32 19.82 8.21 0.29
CA SER A 32 19.11 7.06 -0.26
C SER A 32 20.05 5.94 -0.71
N ILE A 33 21.15 6.27 -1.42
CA ILE A 33 22.15 5.27 -1.87
C ILE A 33 22.79 4.57 -0.66
N ILE A 34 23.16 5.33 0.37
CA ILE A 34 23.77 4.79 1.60
C ILE A 34 22.77 3.84 2.28
N TYR A 35 21.53 4.30 2.45
CA TYR A 35 20.47 3.51 3.09
C TYR A 35 20.13 2.23 2.32
N ILE A 36 19.95 2.31 1.00
CA ILE A 36 19.68 1.13 0.15
C ILE A 36 20.85 0.13 0.26
N SER A 37 22.09 0.63 0.20
CA SER A 37 23.29 -0.22 0.31
C SER A 37 23.35 -0.95 1.66
N ARG A 38 22.93 -0.29 2.73
CA ARG A 38 22.84 -0.89 4.06
C ARG A 38 21.75 -1.95 4.13
N VAL A 39 20.54 -1.62 3.74
CA VAL A 39 19.38 -2.54 3.72
C VAL A 39 19.65 -3.77 2.84
N MET A 40 20.29 -3.59 1.70
CA MET A 40 20.66 -4.73 0.84
C MET A 40 21.66 -5.67 1.51
N ARG A 41 22.62 -5.16 2.29
CA ARG A 41 23.57 -5.99 3.05
C ARG A 41 22.88 -6.74 4.18
N GLU A 42 21.95 -6.09 4.88
CA GLU A 42 21.18 -6.69 5.97
C GLU A 42 20.24 -7.80 5.46
N ASN A 43 19.62 -7.63 4.30
CA ASN A 43 18.75 -8.65 3.70
C ASN A 43 19.50 -9.90 3.18
N VAL A 44 20.80 -9.83 2.92
CA VAL A 44 21.62 -11.00 2.57
C VAL A 44 21.84 -11.90 3.80
N SER A 45 21.71 -11.38 5.01
CA SER A 45 21.83 -12.12 6.27
C SER A 45 20.49 -12.64 6.81
N ASP A 46 19.42 -12.62 6.01
CA ASP A 46 18.03 -12.97 6.41
C ASP A 46 17.78 -14.48 6.69
N GLU A 47 18.74 -15.19 7.27
CA GLU A 47 18.46 -16.38 8.08
C GLU A 47 17.65 -16.01 9.36
N LEU A 48 17.60 -14.73 9.71
CA LEU A 48 16.88 -14.19 10.87
C LEU A 48 15.35 -14.21 10.73
N SER A 49 14.80 -14.27 9.52
CA SER A 49 13.35 -14.36 9.32
C SER A 49 12.74 -15.64 9.90
N GLN A 50 13.54 -16.72 10.05
CA GLN A 50 13.10 -17.94 10.72
C GLN A 50 13.06 -17.82 12.25
N ILE A 51 13.82 -16.90 12.85
CA ILE A 51 13.87 -16.70 14.31
C ILE A 51 12.64 -15.98 14.83
N TYR A 52 12.03 -15.13 14.02
CA TYR A 52 10.81 -14.39 14.39
C TYR A 52 9.50 -15.13 14.04
N SER A 53 9.59 -16.33 13.46
CA SER A 53 8.39 -17.10 13.13
C SER A 53 7.61 -17.45 14.41
N GLY A 54 6.40 -16.88 14.53
CA GLY A 54 5.52 -17.07 15.69
C GLY A 54 5.32 -15.80 16.55
N PHE A 55 6.05 -14.73 16.28
CA PHE A 55 5.89 -13.43 16.96
C PHE A 55 5.31 -12.34 16.04
N GLU A 56 4.99 -12.68 14.81
CA GLU A 56 4.45 -11.73 13.84
C GLU A 56 3.09 -11.20 14.31
N THR A 57 2.98 -9.89 14.31
CA THR A 57 1.72 -9.22 14.67
C THR A 57 0.66 -9.49 13.62
N PRO A 58 -0.53 -9.98 13.98
CA PRO A 58 -1.61 -10.23 13.04
C PRO A 58 -2.05 -8.97 12.29
N ILE A 59 -2.40 -9.13 11.00
CA ILE A 59 -2.69 -8.01 10.09
C ILE A 59 -4.07 -8.18 9.45
N THR A 60 -4.86 -7.09 9.42
CA THR A 60 -6.06 -6.98 8.59
C THR A 60 -5.72 -6.26 7.28
N LEU A 61 -5.87 -6.93 6.14
CA LEU A 61 -5.83 -6.29 4.83
C LEU A 61 -7.17 -5.63 4.54
N LEU A 62 -7.18 -4.31 4.38
CA LEU A 62 -8.36 -3.53 4.01
C LEU A 62 -8.33 -3.24 2.52
N VAL A 63 -9.34 -3.75 1.82
CA VAL A 63 -9.45 -3.65 0.36
C VAL A 63 -10.73 -2.90 -0.01
N PRO A 64 -10.69 -1.56 -0.12
CA PRO A 64 -11.83 -0.80 -0.63
C PRO A 64 -12.08 -1.15 -2.10
N ALA A 65 -13.32 -1.45 -2.46
CA ALA A 65 -13.73 -1.80 -3.81
C ALA A 65 -14.96 -1.01 -4.23
N TYR A 66 -14.91 -0.39 -5.42
CA TYR A 66 -16.04 0.31 -6.04
C TYR A 66 -16.04 0.07 -7.54
N ASN A 67 -17.04 -0.67 -8.04
CA ASN A 67 -17.17 -1.02 -9.47
C ASN A 67 -15.96 -1.78 -10.04
N GLU A 68 -15.55 -2.85 -9.35
CA GLU A 68 -14.36 -3.66 -9.67
C GLU A 68 -14.73 -5.08 -10.14
N GLN A 69 -15.90 -5.28 -10.74
CA GLN A 69 -16.41 -6.61 -11.12
C GLN A 69 -15.44 -7.44 -11.98
N GLU A 70 -14.57 -6.79 -12.78
CA GLU A 70 -13.65 -7.48 -13.69
C GLU A 70 -12.35 -7.92 -13.02
N THR A 71 -11.89 -7.17 -12.02
CA THR A 71 -10.54 -7.31 -11.43
C THR A 71 -10.55 -7.93 -10.05
N ILE A 72 -11.61 -7.69 -9.26
CA ILE A 72 -11.69 -8.02 -7.84
C ILE A 72 -11.42 -9.49 -7.52
N ALA A 73 -11.94 -10.42 -8.31
CA ALA A 73 -11.75 -11.85 -8.06
C ALA A 73 -10.28 -12.28 -8.21
N ALA A 74 -9.58 -11.75 -9.22
CA ALA A 74 -8.15 -12.05 -9.44
C ALA A 74 -7.28 -11.44 -8.33
N SER A 75 -7.56 -10.20 -7.93
CA SER A 75 -6.87 -9.52 -6.85
C SER A 75 -6.98 -10.27 -5.53
N ILE A 76 -8.19 -10.67 -5.15
CA ILE A 76 -8.41 -11.38 -3.89
C ILE A 76 -7.74 -12.76 -3.90
N ARG A 77 -7.78 -13.49 -5.02
CA ARG A 77 -7.03 -14.76 -5.13
C ARG A 77 -5.53 -14.56 -4.95
N SER A 78 -4.99 -13.44 -5.39
CA SER A 78 -3.60 -13.06 -5.13
C SER A 78 -3.35 -12.83 -3.64
N LEU A 79 -4.23 -12.07 -2.97
CA LEU A 79 -4.09 -11.78 -1.55
C LEU A 79 -4.24 -13.02 -0.66
N LEU A 80 -5.07 -13.98 -1.05
CA LEU A 80 -5.24 -15.27 -0.35
C LEU A 80 -3.98 -16.16 -0.39
N GLN A 81 -3.02 -15.85 -1.24
CA GLN A 81 -1.78 -16.63 -1.41
C GLN A 81 -0.56 -15.96 -0.78
N LEU A 82 -0.75 -14.87 -0.01
CA LEU A 82 0.33 -14.21 0.69
C LEU A 82 0.95 -15.12 1.75
N SER A 83 2.27 -15.06 1.84
CA SER A 83 3.04 -15.83 2.83
C SER A 83 3.14 -14.99 4.11
N TYR A 84 2.13 -15.09 4.97
CA TYR A 84 2.11 -14.46 6.29
C TYR A 84 1.34 -15.36 7.27
N PRO A 85 1.81 -15.54 8.53
CA PRO A 85 1.24 -16.55 9.43
C PRO A 85 -0.19 -16.27 9.83
N GLN A 86 -0.52 -15.02 10.14
CA GLN A 86 -1.85 -14.66 10.62
C GLN A 86 -2.32 -13.34 10.03
N TYR A 87 -3.19 -13.41 9.05
CA TYR A 87 -3.83 -12.26 8.43
C TYR A 87 -5.27 -12.56 8.05
N GLU A 88 -6.06 -11.50 7.94
CA GLU A 88 -7.40 -11.54 7.34
C GLU A 88 -7.49 -10.55 6.17
N ILE A 89 -8.38 -10.85 5.24
CA ILE A 89 -8.72 -9.97 4.13
C ILE A 89 -10.13 -9.46 4.38
N LEU A 90 -10.28 -8.16 4.49
CA LEU A 90 -11.54 -7.47 4.69
C LEU A 90 -11.80 -6.55 3.50
N ILE A 91 -12.67 -7.01 2.60
CA ILE A 91 -13.09 -6.23 1.44
C ILE A 91 -14.21 -5.31 1.87
N VAL A 92 -14.14 -4.07 1.46
CA VAL A 92 -15.21 -3.09 1.70
C VAL A 92 -15.81 -2.69 0.36
N ASN A 93 -16.96 -3.27 0.03
CA ASN A 93 -17.76 -2.87 -1.12
C ASN A 93 -18.45 -1.54 -0.83
N ASP A 94 -17.96 -0.47 -1.46
CA ASP A 94 -18.39 0.91 -1.23
C ASP A 94 -19.60 1.29 -2.08
N GLY A 95 -20.66 0.51 -1.97
CA GLY A 95 -21.89 0.76 -2.70
C GLY A 95 -21.74 0.63 -4.21
N SER A 96 -21.01 -0.38 -4.68
CA SER A 96 -20.88 -0.64 -6.12
C SER A 96 -22.25 -0.78 -6.79
N ILE A 97 -22.36 -0.23 -7.99
CA ILE A 97 -23.58 -0.26 -8.82
C ILE A 97 -23.49 -1.33 -9.92
N ASP A 98 -22.33 -1.94 -10.09
CA ASP A 98 -22.08 -3.09 -10.98
C ASP A 98 -22.25 -4.43 -10.24
N ASN A 99 -21.76 -5.52 -10.82
CA ASN A 99 -21.87 -6.86 -10.24
C ASN A 99 -20.74 -7.21 -9.23
N THR A 100 -19.98 -6.24 -8.72
CA THR A 100 -18.86 -6.49 -7.81
C THR A 100 -19.25 -7.39 -6.64
N LEU A 101 -20.33 -7.05 -5.91
CA LEU A 101 -20.77 -7.86 -4.76
C LEU A 101 -21.24 -9.24 -5.18
N THR A 102 -21.96 -9.36 -6.29
CA THR A 102 -22.42 -10.66 -6.82
C THR A 102 -21.26 -11.55 -7.23
N VAL A 103 -20.23 -10.99 -7.85
CA VAL A 103 -18.99 -11.71 -8.20
C VAL A 103 -18.30 -12.21 -6.93
N LEU A 104 -18.16 -11.37 -5.91
CA LEU A 104 -17.58 -11.74 -4.62
C LEU A 104 -18.35 -12.90 -3.96
N GLN A 105 -19.67 -12.80 -3.91
CA GLN A 105 -20.54 -13.82 -3.31
C GLN A 105 -20.38 -15.18 -4.02
N ARG A 106 -20.38 -15.17 -5.35
CA ARG A 106 -20.28 -16.40 -6.15
C ARG A 106 -18.88 -17.02 -6.08
N GLU A 107 -17.83 -16.22 -6.30
CA GLU A 107 -16.44 -16.71 -6.42
C GLU A 107 -15.85 -17.18 -5.10
N PHE A 108 -16.30 -16.61 -3.97
CA PHE A 108 -15.77 -16.90 -2.64
C PHE A 108 -16.78 -17.51 -1.68
N SER A 109 -17.94 -17.96 -2.19
CA SER A 109 -19.00 -18.61 -1.40
C SER A 109 -19.34 -17.82 -0.13
N LEU A 110 -19.66 -16.54 -0.31
CA LEU A 110 -19.96 -15.64 0.80
C LEU A 110 -21.39 -15.88 1.32
N VAL A 111 -21.51 -15.96 2.63
CA VAL A 111 -22.79 -16.04 3.34
C VAL A 111 -22.95 -14.83 4.27
N PRO A 112 -24.18 -14.29 4.44
CA PRO A 112 -24.44 -13.25 5.41
C PRO A 112 -24.04 -13.73 6.82
N PHE A 113 -23.29 -12.90 7.54
CA PHE A 113 -22.91 -13.19 8.90
C PHE A 113 -23.04 -11.89 9.73
N PRO A 114 -24.13 -11.71 10.48
CA PRO A 114 -24.31 -10.54 11.32
C PRO A 114 -23.20 -10.52 12.40
N GLU A 115 -22.32 -9.55 12.30
CA GLU A 115 -21.22 -9.37 13.23
C GLU A 115 -21.41 -8.08 14.02
N THR A 116 -21.25 -8.16 15.35
CA THR A 116 -21.27 -6.99 16.23
C THR A 116 -19.86 -6.40 16.27
N TYR A 117 -19.72 -5.13 15.92
CA TYR A 117 -18.47 -4.39 15.95
C TYR A 117 -18.65 -3.01 16.60
N ARG A 118 -17.56 -2.41 17.03
CA ARG A 118 -17.58 -1.07 17.63
C ARG A 118 -17.39 -0.02 16.54
N ALA A 119 -18.44 0.74 16.24
CA ALA A 119 -18.36 1.90 15.35
C ALA A 119 -17.64 3.07 16.03
N ARG A 120 -16.31 3.06 16.02
CA ARG A 120 -15.47 4.14 16.58
C ARG A 120 -15.32 5.31 15.63
N LEU A 121 -15.21 5.01 14.34
CA LEU A 121 -15.07 5.98 13.26
C LEU A 121 -16.44 6.15 12.59
N LYS A 122 -16.79 7.39 12.27
CA LYS A 122 -18.02 7.70 11.53
C LYS A 122 -17.88 7.22 10.09
N THR A 123 -18.89 6.51 9.60
CA THR A 123 -18.95 5.98 8.23
C THR A 123 -20.37 6.05 7.70
N MET A 124 -20.51 5.92 6.39
CA MET A 124 -21.80 5.66 5.77
C MET A 124 -22.36 4.30 6.25
N PRO A 125 -23.68 4.10 6.23
CA PRO A 125 -24.34 2.90 6.73
C PRO A 125 -23.78 1.60 6.11
N VAL A 126 -23.50 0.62 6.96
CA VAL A 126 -23.17 -0.74 6.55
C VAL A 126 -24.47 -1.51 6.35
N ARG A 127 -24.67 -2.11 5.18
CA ARG A 127 -25.82 -2.90 4.79
C ARG A 127 -25.73 -4.35 5.24
N GLY A 128 -24.51 -4.89 5.23
CA GLY A 128 -24.27 -6.27 5.64
C GLY A 128 -22.79 -6.63 5.75
N VAL A 129 -22.53 -7.67 6.53
CA VAL A 129 -21.21 -8.31 6.64
C VAL A 129 -21.37 -9.75 6.17
N TYR A 130 -20.40 -10.22 5.39
CA TYR A 130 -20.37 -11.54 4.80
C TYR A 130 -19.07 -12.25 5.14
N HIS A 131 -19.13 -13.56 5.34
CA HIS A 131 -17.96 -14.41 5.54
C HIS A 131 -17.89 -15.45 4.42
N SER A 132 -16.67 -15.79 4.01
CA SER A 132 -16.47 -16.90 3.10
C SER A 132 -16.55 -18.24 3.87
N THR A 133 -17.31 -19.19 3.30
CA THR A 133 -17.38 -20.57 3.83
C THR A 133 -16.18 -21.42 3.41
N VAL A 134 -15.41 -20.96 2.40
CA VAL A 134 -14.25 -21.66 1.84
C VAL A 134 -12.94 -21.08 2.37
N PHE A 135 -12.89 -19.75 2.58
CA PHE A 135 -11.70 -19.03 3.03
C PHE A 135 -11.96 -18.36 4.39
N PRO A 136 -11.59 -18.99 5.51
CA PRO A 136 -11.92 -18.50 6.86
C PRO A 136 -11.36 -17.10 7.17
N ASN A 137 -10.30 -16.70 6.47
CA ASN A 137 -9.67 -15.39 6.62
C ASN A 137 -10.21 -14.32 5.66
N LEU A 138 -11.32 -14.61 4.92
CA LEU A 138 -11.93 -13.68 3.98
C LEU A 138 -13.30 -13.20 4.46
N ARG A 139 -13.45 -11.89 4.60
CA ARG A 139 -14.70 -11.22 4.95
C ARG A 139 -14.99 -10.07 3.97
N VAL A 140 -16.27 -9.74 3.84
CA VAL A 140 -16.72 -8.64 3.00
C VAL A 140 -17.72 -7.78 3.77
N ILE A 141 -17.55 -6.47 3.70
CA ILE A 141 -18.52 -5.48 4.16
C ILE A 141 -19.19 -4.88 2.93
N ASP A 142 -20.51 -4.85 2.90
CA ASP A 142 -21.28 -4.07 1.94
C ASP A 142 -21.85 -2.83 2.63
N LYS A 143 -21.59 -1.65 2.07
CA LYS A 143 -22.02 -0.38 2.65
C LYS A 143 -22.53 0.60 1.59
N GLU A 144 -23.16 1.67 2.01
CA GLU A 144 -23.49 2.80 1.14
C GLU A 144 -22.23 3.53 0.71
N ASN A 145 -22.21 4.05 -0.53
CA ASN A 145 -21.06 4.75 -1.07
C ASN A 145 -20.69 5.97 -0.22
N GLY A 146 -19.43 6.04 0.19
CA GLY A 146 -18.86 7.13 0.96
C GLY A 146 -17.44 7.49 0.52
N GLY A 147 -16.90 6.75 -0.46
CA GLY A 147 -15.55 6.92 -0.98
C GLY A 147 -14.50 6.13 -0.21
N LYS A 148 -13.28 6.10 -0.75
CA LYS A 148 -12.17 5.27 -0.26
C LYS A 148 -11.85 5.47 1.22
N ALA A 149 -11.81 6.73 1.69
CA ALA A 149 -11.49 7.04 3.09
C ALA A 149 -12.57 6.52 4.06
N ASP A 150 -13.84 6.66 3.69
CA ASP A 150 -14.96 6.14 4.46
C ASP A 150 -14.96 4.61 4.49
N SER A 151 -14.63 3.97 3.39
CA SER A 151 -14.47 2.51 3.30
C SER A 151 -13.34 1.99 4.17
N LEU A 152 -12.20 2.68 4.22
CA LEU A 152 -11.12 2.34 5.14
C LEU A 152 -11.57 2.48 6.60
N ASN A 153 -12.29 3.55 6.95
CA ASN A 153 -12.85 3.73 8.29
C ASN A 153 -13.83 2.60 8.67
N ALA A 154 -14.69 2.18 7.73
CA ALA A 154 -15.58 1.03 7.95
C ALA A 154 -14.80 -0.26 8.17
N GLY A 155 -13.75 -0.47 7.39
CA GLY A 155 -12.84 -1.60 7.54
C GLY A 155 -12.13 -1.60 8.90
N ILE A 156 -11.60 -0.46 9.36
CA ILE A 156 -10.97 -0.31 10.67
C ILE A 156 -11.96 -0.63 11.81
N ASN A 157 -13.21 -0.17 11.72
CA ASN A 157 -14.24 -0.48 12.72
C ASN A 157 -14.50 -1.98 12.85
N VAL A 158 -14.39 -2.76 11.77
CA VAL A 158 -14.69 -4.20 11.72
C VAL A 158 -13.41 -5.06 11.80
N SER A 159 -12.23 -4.45 11.72
CA SER A 159 -10.94 -5.11 11.82
C SER A 159 -10.79 -5.86 13.14
N ARG A 160 -10.23 -7.08 13.09
CA ARG A 160 -9.99 -7.94 14.28
C ARG A 160 -8.57 -7.83 14.80
N TYR A 161 -7.64 -7.40 13.97
CA TYR A 161 -6.22 -7.41 14.28
C TYR A 161 -5.68 -6.01 14.59
N PRO A 162 -4.57 -5.94 15.36
CA PRO A 162 -4.02 -4.65 15.82
C PRO A 162 -3.40 -3.82 14.69
N LEU A 163 -2.88 -4.47 13.65
CA LEU A 163 -2.37 -3.78 12.47
C LEU A 163 -3.35 -3.91 11.32
N PHE A 164 -3.52 -2.84 10.57
CA PHE A 164 -4.24 -2.89 9.30
C PHE A 164 -3.35 -2.40 8.15
N CYS A 165 -3.54 -3.03 7.00
CA CYS A 165 -2.84 -2.70 5.77
C CYS A 165 -3.84 -2.31 4.68
N ALA A 166 -3.80 -1.06 4.22
CA ALA A 166 -4.64 -0.60 3.11
C ALA A 166 -4.03 -1.07 1.78
N VAL A 167 -4.85 -1.72 0.93
CA VAL A 167 -4.44 -2.23 -0.38
C VAL A 167 -5.52 -1.87 -1.40
N ASP A 168 -5.12 -1.35 -2.56
CA ASP A 168 -6.07 -1.07 -3.64
C ASP A 168 -6.57 -2.37 -4.29
N ALA A 169 -7.86 -2.40 -4.68
CA ALA A 169 -8.52 -3.57 -5.21
C ALA A 169 -7.93 -4.09 -6.54
N ASP A 170 -7.19 -3.26 -7.26
CA ASP A 170 -6.48 -3.57 -8.49
C ASP A 170 -4.99 -3.87 -8.30
N SER A 171 -4.49 -3.83 -7.07
CA SER A 171 -3.08 -4.05 -6.75
C SER A 171 -2.73 -5.52 -6.63
N VAL A 172 -1.53 -5.86 -7.10
CA VAL A 172 -0.94 -7.20 -6.99
C VAL A 172 0.24 -7.15 -6.02
N LEU A 173 0.17 -7.90 -4.93
CA LEU A 173 1.23 -7.98 -3.93
C LEU A 173 2.18 -9.15 -4.22
N GLN A 174 3.46 -8.97 -3.90
CA GLN A 174 4.40 -10.09 -3.83
C GLN A 174 4.07 -10.96 -2.61
N ARG A 175 4.36 -12.27 -2.69
CA ARG A 175 4.01 -13.22 -1.61
C ARG A 175 4.55 -12.84 -0.24
N ASP A 176 5.74 -12.28 -0.18
CA ASP A 176 6.45 -11.88 1.03
C ASP A 176 6.23 -10.40 1.44
N SER A 177 5.32 -9.69 0.75
CA SER A 177 5.08 -8.26 0.98
C SER A 177 4.70 -7.94 2.42
N LEU A 178 3.83 -8.75 3.04
CA LEU A 178 3.41 -8.53 4.43
C LEU A 178 4.55 -8.74 5.41
N GLN A 179 5.38 -9.75 5.21
CA GLN A 179 6.56 -9.99 6.06
C GLN A 179 7.50 -8.78 6.05
N ARG A 180 7.77 -8.23 4.85
CA ARG A 180 8.67 -7.08 4.69
C ARG A 180 8.14 -5.81 5.34
N VAL A 181 6.85 -5.52 5.23
CA VAL A 181 6.28 -4.28 5.82
C VAL A 181 5.95 -4.42 7.30
N ALA A 182 5.80 -5.64 7.82
CA ALA A 182 5.59 -5.91 9.23
C ALA A 182 6.91 -5.90 10.04
N LYS A 183 8.05 -6.23 9.39
CA LYS A 183 9.37 -6.31 10.05
C LYS A 183 9.71 -5.08 10.90
N PRO A 184 9.56 -3.82 10.41
CA PRO A 184 9.86 -2.65 11.23
C PRO A 184 9.10 -2.56 12.54
N PHE A 185 7.85 -3.04 12.60
CA PHE A 185 7.05 -3.05 13.83
C PHE A 185 7.54 -4.05 14.87
N LEU A 186 8.27 -5.09 14.45
CA LEU A 186 8.90 -6.06 15.35
C LEU A 186 10.24 -5.55 15.89
N GLU A 187 10.96 -4.76 15.08
CA GLU A 187 12.28 -4.25 15.41
C GLU A 187 12.24 -2.98 16.28
N ASP A 188 11.22 -2.15 16.09
CA ASP A 188 11.10 -0.86 16.78
C ASP A 188 9.62 -0.58 17.15
N SER A 189 9.35 -0.57 18.45
CA SER A 189 8.01 -0.29 19.00
C SER A 189 7.53 1.16 18.79
N SER A 190 8.40 2.05 18.35
CA SER A 190 8.04 3.44 18.01
C SER A 190 7.49 3.59 16.58
N VAL A 191 7.60 2.55 15.76
CA VAL A 191 7.05 2.56 14.39
C VAL A 191 5.53 2.51 14.45
N ILE A 192 4.89 3.52 13.88
CA ILE A 192 3.43 3.65 13.81
C ILE A 192 2.88 3.42 12.41
N ALA A 193 3.73 3.48 11.38
CA ALA A 193 3.33 3.29 10.00
C ALA A 193 4.51 2.89 9.12
N CYS A 194 4.26 2.01 8.15
CA CYS A 194 5.24 1.60 7.16
C CYS A 194 4.58 1.49 5.78
N GLY A 195 5.31 1.74 4.72
CA GLY A 195 4.80 1.66 3.35
C GLY A 195 5.70 0.88 2.42
N GLY A 196 5.09 0.11 1.53
CA GLY A 196 5.80 -0.60 0.47
C GLY A 196 6.12 0.26 -0.74
N SER A 197 7.02 -0.22 -1.58
CA SER A 197 7.32 0.39 -2.88
C SER A 197 6.29 -0.04 -3.92
N ILE A 198 5.68 0.92 -4.61
CA ILE A 198 4.74 0.68 -5.70
C ILE A 198 5.48 0.69 -7.03
N ARG A 199 5.15 -0.27 -7.89
CA ARG A 199 5.71 -0.40 -9.23
C ARG A 199 4.60 -0.55 -10.25
N ILE A 200 4.84 -0.06 -11.45
CA ILE A 200 3.90 -0.16 -12.56
C ILE A 200 4.00 -1.54 -13.18
N ALA A 201 2.87 -2.23 -13.29
CA ALA A 201 2.77 -3.57 -13.82
C ALA A 201 2.69 -3.64 -15.35
N ASN A 202 2.58 -2.50 -16.05
CA ASN A 202 2.51 -2.45 -17.50
C ASN A 202 3.72 -3.10 -18.18
N GLY A 203 3.48 -4.09 -19.03
CA GLY A 203 4.52 -4.89 -19.69
C GLY A 203 4.98 -6.11 -18.92
N CYS A 204 4.59 -6.26 -17.65
CA CYS A 204 4.81 -7.48 -16.89
C CYS A 204 3.78 -8.55 -17.24
N LYS A 205 4.16 -9.81 -17.06
CA LYS A 205 3.22 -10.94 -17.17
C LYS A 205 2.75 -11.32 -15.77
N ILE A 206 1.44 -11.18 -15.54
CA ILE A 206 0.77 -11.56 -14.31
C ILE A 206 -0.13 -12.76 -14.63
N SER A 207 -0.01 -13.83 -13.87
CA SER A 207 -0.83 -15.04 -14.00
C SER A 207 -1.24 -15.54 -12.63
N GLY A 208 -2.52 -15.88 -12.48
CA GLY A 208 -3.07 -16.34 -11.20
C GLY A 208 -2.92 -15.34 -10.04
N GLY A 209 -2.78 -14.05 -10.34
CA GLY A 209 -2.55 -13.00 -9.33
C GLY A 209 -1.09 -12.79 -8.95
N PHE A 210 -0.12 -13.46 -9.63
CA PHE A 210 1.31 -13.30 -9.36
C PHE A 210 2.08 -12.74 -10.54
N LEU A 211 3.13 -12.03 -10.21
CA LEU A 211 4.12 -11.56 -11.16
C LEU A 211 4.99 -12.74 -11.63
N GLU A 212 4.73 -13.28 -12.83
CA GLU A 212 5.54 -14.33 -13.43
C GLU A 212 6.82 -13.79 -14.09
N LYS A 213 6.68 -12.67 -14.78
CA LYS A 213 7.81 -12.09 -15.53
C LYS A 213 7.76 -10.57 -15.49
N ILE A 214 8.88 -9.97 -15.14
CA ILE A 214 9.08 -8.52 -15.23
C ILE A 214 9.38 -8.18 -16.69
N GLY A 215 8.69 -7.17 -17.23
CA GLY A 215 8.88 -6.69 -18.59
C GLY A 215 8.70 -5.18 -18.68
N LEU A 216 9.27 -4.57 -19.72
CA LEU A 216 9.08 -3.15 -20.00
C LEU A 216 7.91 -2.95 -20.96
N PRO A 217 7.06 -1.96 -20.73
CA PRO A 217 5.97 -1.63 -21.64
C PRO A 217 6.50 -1.07 -22.97
N LYS A 218 5.73 -1.28 -24.04
CA LYS A 218 6.04 -0.70 -25.35
C LYS A 218 5.75 0.80 -25.41
N SER A 219 4.77 1.26 -24.65
CA SER A 219 4.39 2.68 -24.58
C SER A 219 5.49 3.53 -23.95
N PHE A 220 5.86 4.63 -24.63
CA PHE A 220 6.82 5.61 -24.09
C PHE A 220 6.34 6.24 -22.79
N LEU A 221 5.06 6.62 -22.72
CA LEU A 221 4.48 7.24 -21.53
C LEU A 221 4.56 6.32 -20.30
N ALA A 222 4.25 5.02 -20.48
CA ALA A 222 4.37 4.04 -19.40
C ALA A 222 5.83 3.85 -18.93
N ARG A 223 6.81 3.96 -19.84
CA ARG A 223 8.25 3.95 -19.45
C ARG A 223 8.64 5.18 -18.64
N VAL A 224 8.18 6.36 -19.04
CA VAL A 224 8.39 7.60 -18.26
C VAL A 224 7.77 7.47 -16.86
N GLN A 225 6.58 6.91 -16.78
CA GLN A 225 5.90 6.67 -15.50
C GLN A 225 6.68 5.69 -14.61
N ILE A 226 7.29 4.63 -15.17
CA ILE A 226 8.17 3.73 -14.41
C ILE A 226 9.35 4.50 -13.80
N VAL A 227 10.01 5.35 -14.58
CA VAL A 227 11.14 6.15 -14.09
C VAL A 227 10.70 7.10 -12.98
N GLU A 228 9.54 7.75 -13.13
CA GLU A 228 8.96 8.63 -12.09
C GLU A 228 8.67 7.88 -10.79
N TYR A 229 8.07 6.69 -10.86
CA TYR A 229 7.81 5.87 -9.69
C TYR A 229 9.10 5.39 -9.02
N LEU A 230 10.08 4.95 -9.80
CA LEU A 230 11.39 4.57 -9.27
C LEU A 230 12.06 5.76 -8.57
N ARG A 231 12.05 6.95 -9.17
CA ARG A 231 12.57 8.18 -8.56
C ARG A 231 11.83 8.52 -7.26
N ALA A 232 10.50 8.48 -7.28
CA ALA A 232 9.68 8.82 -6.13
C ALA A 232 9.89 7.87 -4.95
N PHE A 233 10.00 6.56 -5.20
CA PHE A 233 10.13 5.57 -4.14
C PHE A 233 11.57 5.33 -3.71
N LEU A 234 12.52 5.19 -4.65
CA LEU A 234 13.91 4.88 -4.30
C LEU A 234 14.67 6.11 -3.80
N PHE A 235 14.53 7.25 -4.45
CA PHE A 235 15.28 8.45 -4.07
C PHE A 235 14.46 9.38 -3.18
N GLY A 236 13.23 9.68 -3.59
CA GLY A 236 12.39 10.66 -2.89
C GLY A 236 12.01 10.20 -1.48
N ARG A 237 11.59 8.94 -1.30
CA ARG A 237 11.10 8.46 0.00
C ARG A 237 12.22 7.82 0.83
N MET A 238 13.03 6.96 0.26
CA MET A 238 14.09 6.29 1.01
C MET A 238 15.18 7.24 1.50
N GLY A 239 15.35 8.41 0.87
CA GLY A 239 16.25 9.45 1.38
C GLY A 239 15.81 10.09 2.69
N TRP A 240 14.49 10.09 2.99
CA TRP A 240 13.92 10.60 4.23
C TRP A 240 13.89 9.56 5.37
N SER A 241 13.91 8.25 5.04
CA SER A 241 13.85 7.18 6.04
C SER A 241 14.95 7.26 7.09
N PRO A 242 16.24 7.47 6.75
CA PRO A 242 17.32 7.49 7.75
C PRO A 242 17.22 8.59 8.80
N ILE A 243 16.48 9.66 8.50
CA ILE A 243 16.29 10.80 9.39
C ILE A 243 14.89 10.83 10.03
N ASN A 244 14.13 9.73 9.92
CA ASN A 244 12.75 9.59 10.43
C ASN A 244 11.80 10.70 9.97
N ALA A 245 12.00 11.21 8.75
CA ALA A 245 11.22 12.31 8.17
C ALA A 245 10.30 11.85 7.01
N MET A 246 9.87 10.58 7.00
CA MET A 246 8.93 10.05 6.03
C MET A 246 7.55 10.67 6.27
N LEU A 247 7.12 11.57 5.38
CA LEU A 247 5.86 12.31 5.52
C LEU A 247 4.68 11.65 4.79
N ILE A 248 4.95 10.77 3.83
CA ILE A 248 3.91 10.23 2.93
C ILE A 248 4.10 8.73 2.74
N ILE A 249 3.08 7.97 3.14
CA ILE A 249 2.92 6.56 2.80
C ILE A 249 1.95 6.45 1.64
N SER A 250 2.20 5.50 0.72
CA SER A 250 1.30 5.29 -0.41
C SER A 250 -0.04 4.74 0.06
N GLY A 251 -1.13 5.33 -0.43
CA GLY A 251 -2.48 4.82 -0.17
C GLY A 251 -2.80 3.48 -0.86
N ALA A 252 -1.92 3.00 -1.75
CA ALA A 252 -2.09 1.72 -2.44
C ALA A 252 -1.46 0.53 -1.68
N PHE A 253 -0.50 0.79 -0.78
CA PHE A 253 0.08 -0.23 0.09
C PHE A 253 0.75 0.43 1.29
N GLY A 254 0.05 0.48 2.40
CA GLY A 254 0.53 1.04 3.67
C GLY A 254 -0.04 0.30 4.87
N ILE A 255 0.79 0.05 5.87
CA ILE A 255 0.43 -0.62 7.13
C ILE A 255 0.55 0.35 8.31
N PHE A 256 -0.40 0.27 9.24
CA PHE A 256 -0.58 1.17 10.37
C PHE A 256 -0.96 0.40 11.62
#